data_fdd7dc4fd6fb1acfb0253961bdfd8b3c
#
_entry.id   fdd7dc4fd6fb1acfb0253961bdfd8b3c
#
_cell.length_a   1.000
_cell.length_b   1.000
_cell.length_c   1.000
_cell.angle_alpha   90.00
_cell.angle_beta   90.00
_cell.angle_gamma   90.00
#
_symmetry.space_group_name_H-M   'P 1'
#
loop_
_entity.id
_entity.type
_entity.pdbx_description
1 polymer ?
#
loop_
_entity_poly.entity_id
_entity_poly.type
_entity_poly.pdbx_seq_one_letter_code
_entity_poly.pdbx_strand_id
1 'polypeptide(L)'
;MNTIYRIYMYFFAACTLLTVTACEEEGLGNEETPFAPYVLSLGINSNGTTTYYVVTASELMSGTINAVGKGIEQNGYRDYEQGEQTIFSIGGLGLTSATGIVRDAAGYLAERGDFVFNSSLNAFTQMDGQAMIGLELPANKESGDKMTLYTVNISDVSITSQVRTPVFPLNQLEWPSITGMCYSEGNVYVTYFPMNPTNFETLYTDTTFVAVYSYPDMKFKTLMKDTRTGPAGSWNAFNGIFKVESGDMYVMSNSAIANGFSQGTKNAAFLRIPKGETRFDDYYFDFETVSGGLKPAHIKYIGNGL
;
A
#
# COMPACT_ATOMS: atom_id res chain seq x y z
N MET A 1 56.43 -34.09 -43.28
CA MET A 1 55.28 -33.34 -42.72
C MET A 1 55.63 -31.88 -42.88
N ASN A 2 55.00 -31.21 -43.85
CA ASN A 2 55.44 -29.97 -44.44
C ASN A 2 55.35 -28.79 -43.46
N THR A 3 56.36 -27.93 -43.50
CA THR A 3 56.46 -26.69 -42.68
C THR A 3 55.21 -25.79 -42.73
N ILE A 4 54.43 -25.87 -43.78
CA ILE A 4 53.16 -25.17 -43.97
C ILE A 4 52.08 -25.63 -42.97
N TYR A 5 52.02 -26.94 -42.67
CA TYR A 5 51.08 -27.49 -41.69
C TYR A 5 51.36 -27.03 -40.28
N ARG A 6 52.62 -26.75 -39.95
CA ARG A 6 53.00 -26.24 -38.62
C ARG A 6 52.61 -24.78 -38.43
N ILE A 7 52.65 -23.96 -39.50
CA ILE A 7 52.25 -22.55 -39.44
C ILE A 7 50.72 -22.43 -39.29
N TYR A 8 49.95 -23.27 -39.98
CA TYR A 8 48.49 -23.29 -39.82
C TYR A 8 48.05 -23.75 -38.42
N MET A 9 48.77 -24.70 -37.83
CA MET A 9 48.46 -25.19 -36.50
C MET A 9 48.75 -24.15 -35.39
N TYR A 10 49.76 -23.32 -35.56
CA TYR A 10 50.07 -22.21 -34.63
C TYR A 10 49.11 -21.02 -34.86
N PHE A 11 48.65 -20.79 -36.08
CA PHE A 11 47.68 -19.73 -36.38
C PHE A 11 46.30 -20.09 -35.85
N PHE A 12 45.90 -21.37 -35.90
CA PHE A 12 44.63 -21.84 -35.33
C PHE A 12 44.66 -21.85 -33.78
N ALA A 13 45.78 -22.19 -33.17
CA ALA A 13 45.97 -22.12 -31.73
C ALA A 13 46.04 -20.67 -31.22
N ALA A 14 46.59 -19.73 -31.98
CA ALA A 14 46.59 -18.30 -31.65
C ALA A 14 45.21 -17.64 -31.81
N CYS A 15 44.43 -18.04 -32.81
CA CYS A 15 43.07 -17.54 -32.99
C CYS A 15 42.08 -18.11 -31.93
N THR A 16 42.30 -19.32 -31.39
CA THR A 16 41.46 -19.88 -30.33
C THR A 16 41.78 -19.31 -28.95
N LEU A 17 42.97 -18.71 -28.77
CA LEU A 17 43.30 -18.01 -27.52
C LEU A 17 42.85 -16.53 -27.51
N LEU A 18 42.44 -15.97 -28.64
CA LEU A 18 41.94 -14.60 -28.72
C LEU A 18 40.38 -14.49 -28.62
N THR A 19 39.67 -15.61 -28.50
CA THR A 19 38.21 -15.61 -28.38
C THR A 19 37.71 -15.84 -26.96
N VAL A 20 38.56 -15.84 -25.97
CA VAL A 20 38.16 -16.01 -24.53
C VAL A 20 38.24 -14.69 -23.76
N THR A 21 38.58 -13.58 -24.42
CA THR A 21 38.32 -12.24 -23.83
C THR A 21 37.14 -11.58 -24.51
N ALA A 22 36.09 -12.36 -24.78
CA ALA A 22 34.80 -11.80 -25.11
C ALA A 22 34.06 -11.63 -23.80
N CYS A 23 33.90 -10.38 -23.42
CA CYS A 23 32.95 -9.89 -22.46
C CYS A 23 32.91 -10.72 -21.17
N GLU A 24 33.81 -10.47 -20.25
CA GLU A 24 33.29 -10.10 -18.97
C GLU A 24 32.45 -8.88 -19.27
N GLU A 25 31.15 -9.06 -19.52
CA GLU A 25 30.20 -8.10 -19.05
C GLU A 25 30.62 -7.92 -17.60
N GLU A 26 31.23 -6.78 -17.28
CA GLU A 26 31.13 -6.28 -15.92
C GLU A 26 29.64 -6.36 -15.64
N GLY A 27 29.26 -7.44 -14.96
CA GLY A 27 27.93 -7.59 -14.47
C GLY A 27 27.70 -6.36 -13.62
N LEU A 28 26.99 -5.39 -14.17
CA LEU A 28 26.27 -4.37 -13.41
C LEU A 28 25.18 -5.07 -12.59
N GLY A 29 25.58 -6.15 -11.95
CA GLY A 29 24.80 -6.87 -11.00
C GLY A 29 25.16 -6.35 -9.65
N ASN A 30 24.42 -5.40 -9.12
CA ASN A 30 24.35 -5.29 -7.67
C ASN A 30 23.87 -6.65 -7.18
N GLU A 31 24.82 -7.46 -6.68
CA GLU A 31 24.45 -8.62 -5.88
C GLU A 31 23.55 -8.11 -4.78
N GLU A 32 22.52 -8.85 -4.43
CA GLU A 32 21.70 -8.49 -3.27
C GLU A 32 22.62 -8.36 -2.08
N THR A 33 22.62 -7.19 -1.45
CA THR A 33 23.45 -6.93 -0.28
C THR A 33 22.67 -7.39 0.95
N PRO A 34 23.21 -8.36 1.73
CA PRO A 34 22.58 -8.75 2.98
C PRO A 34 22.39 -7.53 3.89
N PHE A 35 21.26 -7.46 4.58
CA PHE A 35 20.92 -6.36 5.49
C PHE A 35 20.93 -4.96 4.86
N ALA A 36 20.81 -4.84 3.53
CA ALA A 36 20.65 -3.55 2.88
C ALA A 36 19.47 -2.78 3.52
N PRO A 37 19.67 -1.48 3.87
CA PRO A 37 18.74 -0.78 4.76
C PRO A 37 17.37 -0.49 4.13
N TYR A 38 17.29 -0.44 2.81
CA TYR A 38 16.07 -0.10 2.10
C TYR A 38 15.42 -1.32 1.47
N VAL A 39 14.10 -1.34 1.48
CA VAL A 39 13.28 -2.30 0.73
C VAL A 39 12.38 -1.51 -0.21
N LEU A 40 12.40 -1.88 -1.47
CA LEU A 40 11.66 -1.19 -2.52
C LEU A 40 10.71 -2.15 -3.20
N SER A 41 9.51 -1.69 -3.48
CA SER A 41 8.57 -2.35 -4.38
C SER A 41 8.64 -1.67 -5.74
N LEU A 42 8.89 -2.44 -6.79
CA LEU A 42 9.09 -1.96 -8.14
C LEU A 42 8.13 -2.65 -9.11
N GLY A 43 7.43 -1.88 -9.94
CA GLY A 43 6.71 -2.39 -11.10
C GLY A 43 7.54 -2.18 -12.36
N ILE A 44 7.99 -3.25 -13.00
CA ILE A 44 8.77 -3.21 -14.23
C ILE A 44 7.86 -3.57 -15.40
N ASN A 45 7.66 -2.61 -16.29
CA ASN A 45 6.88 -2.84 -17.51
C ASN A 45 7.81 -3.28 -18.66
N SER A 46 7.49 -4.41 -19.25
CA SER A 46 8.15 -4.93 -20.44
C SER A 46 7.09 -5.38 -21.45
N ASN A 47 7.09 -4.80 -22.63
CA ASN A 47 6.15 -5.15 -23.71
C ASN A 47 4.66 -5.12 -23.29
N GLY A 48 4.28 -4.16 -22.45
CA GLY A 48 2.90 -4.01 -21.98
C GLY A 48 2.51 -4.92 -20.81
N THR A 49 3.44 -5.74 -20.31
CA THR A 49 3.23 -6.55 -19.09
C THR A 49 4.03 -5.95 -17.96
N THR A 50 3.39 -5.73 -16.81
CA THR A 50 4.05 -5.25 -15.59
C THR A 50 4.29 -6.42 -14.65
N THR A 51 5.53 -6.64 -14.29
CA THR A 51 5.93 -7.59 -13.23
C THR A 51 6.37 -6.78 -12.01
N TYR A 52 5.94 -7.18 -10.85
CA TYR A 52 6.26 -6.52 -9.58
C TYR A 52 7.35 -7.28 -8.85
N TYR A 53 8.25 -6.55 -8.20
CA TYR A 53 9.35 -7.10 -7.42
C TYR A 53 9.48 -6.38 -6.09
N VAL A 54 9.81 -7.11 -5.03
CA VAL A 54 10.29 -6.54 -3.78
C VAL A 54 11.78 -6.81 -3.67
N VAL A 55 12.57 -5.75 -3.68
CA VAL A 55 14.04 -5.82 -3.72
C VAL A 55 14.66 -5.01 -2.60
N THR A 56 15.92 -5.24 -2.31
CA THR A 56 16.70 -4.42 -1.37
C THR A 56 17.60 -3.43 -2.11
N ALA A 57 17.91 -2.32 -1.44
CA ALA A 57 18.88 -1.34 -1.90
C ALA A 57 19.76 -0.85 -0.75
N SER A 58 21.05 -0.69 -1.01
CA SER A 58 22.00 -0.12 -0.04
C SER A 58 21.90 1.39 0.02
N GLU A 59 21.53 2.02 -1.08
CA GLU A 59 21.39 3.48 -1.23
C GLU A 59 20.18 3.82 -2.09
N LEU A 60 19.59 4.99 -1.88
CA LEU A 60 18.44 5.48 -2.67
C LEU A 60 18.81 6.58 -3.67
N MET A 61 19.96 7.23 -3.49
CA MET A 61 20.32 8.44 -4.24
C MET A 61 21.35 8.18 -5.35
N SER A 62 21.84 6.94 -5.47
CA SER A 62 22.86 6.59 -6.45
C SER A 62 22.73 5.12 -6.90
N GLY A 63 23.38 4.77 -8.00
CA GLY A 63 23.42 3.40 -8.52
C GLY A 63 22.23 3.01 -9.39
N THR A 64 22.18 1.73 -9.72
CA THR A 64 21.13 1.11 -10.54
C THR A 64 20.60 -0.12 -9.84
N ILE A 65 19.28 -0.29 -9.85
CA ILE A 65 18.62 -1.47 -9.30
C ILE A 65 18.21 -2.37 -10.47
N ASN A 66 18.70 -3.60 -10.46
CA ASN A 66 18.24 -4.65 -11.37
C ASN A 66 17.38 -5.63 -10.54
N ALA A 67 16.08 -5.71 -10.86
CA ALA A 67 15.17 -6.60 -10.16
C ALA A 67 15.05 -7.99 -10.80
N VAL A 68 15.44 -8.15 -12.06
CA VAL A 68 15.30 -9.43 -12.79
C VAL A 68 16.22 -10.48 -12.17
N GLY A 69 15.61 -11.56 -11.69
CA GLY A 69 16.32 -12.65 -11.00
C GLY A 69 16.79 -12.31 -9.59
N LYS A 70 16.31 -11.20 -9.02
CA LYS A 70 16.66 -10.75 -7.66
C LYS A 70 15.41 -10.38 -6.89
N GLY A 71 15.50 -10.43 -5.56
CA GLY A 71 14.37 -10.15 -4.68
C GLY A 71 13.24 -11.15 -4.84
N ILE A 72 12.05 -10.71 -4.49
CA ILE A 72 10.83 -11.53 -4.53
C ILE A 72 9.95 -11.03 -5.66
N GLU A 73 9.75 -11.87 -6.68
CA GLU A 73 8.83 -11.61 -7.77
C GLU A 73 7.39 -11.76 -7.30
N GLN A 74 6.54 -10.83 -7.70
CA GLN A 74 5.15 -10.75 -7.27
C GLN A 74 4.23 -10.75 -8.49
N ASN A 75 3.25 -11.63 -8.49
CA ASN A 75 2.24 -11.67 -9.54
C ASN A 75 1.14 -10.63 -9.30
N GLY A 76 0.80 -9.88 -10.35
CA GLY A 76 -0.30 -8.94 -10.40
C GLY A 76 -0.10 -7.71 -9.51
N TYR A 77 -1.14 -6.89 -9.41
CA TYR A 77 -1.11 -5.66 -8.64
C TYR A 77 -1.04 -5.93 -7.14
N ARG A 78 -0.17 -5.20 -6.44
CA ARG A 78 0.06 -5.32 -5.00
C ARG A 78 0.13 -3.96 -4.34
N ASP A 79 -0.50 -3.88 -3.16
CA ASP A 79 -0.28 -2.83 -2.18
C ASP A 79 0.63 -3.35 -1.07
N TYR A 80 1.32 -2.44 -0.38
CA TYR A 80 2.29 -2.83 0.63
C TYR A 80 2.03 -2.08 1.93
N GLU A 81 2.04 -2.82 3.04
CA GLU A 81 1.95 -2.25 4.37
C GLU A 81 3.00 -2.91 5.27
N GLN A 82 3.63 -2.12 6.11
CA GLN A 82 4.63 -2.60 7.06
C GLN A 82 3.99 -2.87 8.42
N GLY A 83 4.23 -4.06 8.96
CA GLY A 83 3.93 -4.42 10.35
C GLY A 83 5.22 -4.93 11.00
N GLU A 84 5.81 -4.15 11.92
CA GLU A 84 7.09 -4.46 12.58
C GLU A 84 8.19 -4.80 11.57
N GLN A 85 8.69 -6.04 11.60
CA GLN A 85 9.74 -6.55 10.70
C GLN A 85 9.17 -7.26 9.46
N THR A 86 7.85 -7.25 9.28
CA THR A 86 7.17 -7.90 8.16
C THR A 86 6.61 -6.87 7.20
N ILE A 87 6.90 -7.01 5.93
CA ILE A 87 6.23 -6.29 4.86
C ILE A 87 5.13 -7.20 4.33
N PHE A 88 3.89 -6.73 4.40
CA PHE A 88 2.75 -7.42 3.81
C PHE A 88 2.58 -6.95 2.36
N SER A 89 2.73 -7.88 1.43
CA SER A 89 2.38 -7.70 0.02
C SER A 89 0.94 -8.15 -0.18
N ILE A 90 0.05 -7.20 -0.41
CA ILE A 90 -1.40 -7.40 -0.38
C ILE A 90 -1.93 -7.34 -1.81
N GLY A 91 -2.59 -8.40 -2.25
CA GLY A 91 -3.20 -8.46 -3.57
C GLY A 91 -4.36 -7.48 -3.72
N GLY A 92 -4.37 -6.75 -4.83
CA GLY A 92 -5.45 -5.88 -5.25
C GLY A 92 -5.97 -6.26 -6.64
N LEU A 93 -6.99 -5.55 -7.13
CA LEU A 93 -7.59 -5.76 -8.46
C LEU A 93 -7.97 -7.22 -8.76
N GLY A 94 -8.61 -7.90 -7.80
CA GLY A 94 -9.08 -9.27 -7.94
C GLY A 94 -8.12 -10.34 -7.40
N LEU A 95 -6.92 -9.98 -6.99
CA LEU A 95 -6.04 -10.88 -6.23
C LEU A 95 -6.50 -10.95 -4.78
N THR A 96 -6.62 -12.16 -4.25
CA THR A 96 -7.22 -12.44 -2.95
C THR A 96 -6.23 -13.03 -1.94
N SER A 97 -4.94 -12.77 -2.11
CA SER A 97 -3.88 -13.24 -1.21
C SER A 97 -3.02 -12.10 -0.71
N ALA A 98 -2.48 -12.28 0.48
CA ALA A 98 -1.40 -11.46 1.01
C ALA A 98 -0.24 -12.36 1.44
N THR A 99 0.99 -11.89 1.20
CA THR A 99 2.22 -12.59 1.54
C THR A 99 3.01 -11.74 2.54
N GLY A 100 3.51 -12.35 3.59
CA GLY A 100 4.45 -11.71 4.52
C GLY A 100 5.87 -11.87 4.02
N ILE A 101 6.59 -10.77 3.87
CA ILE A 101 7.98 -10.71 3.43
C ILE A 101 8.83 -10.21 4.62
N VAL A 102 9.88 -10.93 4.93
CA VAL A 102 10.77 -10.63 6.04
C VAL A 102 12.23 -10.73 5.59
N ARG A 103 13.14 -10.32 6.46
CA ARG A 103 14.56 -10.69 6.31
C ARG A 103 14.82 -12.03 6.99
N ASP A 104 15.52 -12.92 6.29
CA ASP A 104 16.02 -14.15 6.86
C ASP A 104 17.25 -13.90 7.75
N ALA A 105 17.79 -14.97 8.34
CA ALA A 105 18.97 -14.89 9.19
C ALA A 105 20.24 -14.45 8.44
N ALA A 106 20.29 -14.62 7.13
CA ALA A 106 21.39 -14.16 6.28
C ALA A 106 21.22 -12.71 5.83
N GLY A 107 20.06 -12.07 6.11
CA GLY A 107 19.77 -10.69 5.79
C GLY A 107 19.13 -10.47 4.43
N TYR A 108 18.72 -11.53 3.73
CA TYR A 108 18.02 -11.47 2.46
C TYR A 108 16.49 -11.45 2.65
N LEU A 109 15.76 -10.96 1.65
CA LEU A 109 14.32 -11.03 1.67
C LEU A 109 13.84 -12.46 1.45
N ALA A 110 12.86 -12.88 2.24
CA ALA A 110 12.25 -14.19 2.15
C ALA A 110 10.75 -14.10 2.44
N GLU A 111 9.96 -14.92 1.79
CA GLU A 111 8.56 -15.10 2.14
C GLU A 111 8.45 -15.92 3.43
N ARG A 112 7.66 -15.41 4.39
CA ARG A 112 7.41 -16.10 5.67
C ARG A 112 6.15 -16.94 5.64
N GLY A 113 5.14 -16.50 4.90
CA GLY A 113 3.86 -17.16 4.80
C GLY A 113 2.88 -16.32 4.00
N ASP A 114 1.70 -16.87 3.80
CA ASP A 114 0.62 -16.24 3.08
C ASP A 114 -0.74 -16.54 3.73
N PHE A 115 -1.72 -15.70 3.44
CA PHE A 115 -3.11 -15.94 3.76
C PHE A 115 -4.01 -15.46 2.62
N VAL A 116 -5.23 -15.97 2.60
CA VAL A 116 -6.21 -15.63 1.57
C VAL A 116 -7.47 -15.03 2.18
N PHE A 117 -8.13 -14.17 1.42
CA PHE A 117 -9.40 -13.55 1.73
C PHE A 117 -10.41 -13.83 0.60
N ASN A 118 -11.70 -13.50 0.79
CA ASN A 118 -12.73 -13.89 -0.21
C ASN A 118 -12.72 -12.99 -1.45
N SER A 119 -12.36 -11.71 -1.27
CA SER A 119 -12.17 -10.73 -2.35
C SER A 119 -10.95 -9.86 -2.05
N SER A 120 -10.59 -8.90 -2.90
CA SER A 120 -9.48 -7.99 -2.60
C SER A 120 -9.74 -7.18 -1.35
N LEU A 121 -8.73 -7.00 -0.50
CA LEU A 121 -8.81 -6.10 0.66
C LEU A 121 -8.93 -4.65 0.20
N ASN A 122 -9.76 -3.88 0.90
CA ASN A 122 -9.99 -2.47 0.64
C ASN A 122 -9.18 -1.56 1.57
N ALA A 123 -8.71 -2.08 2.69
CA ALA A 123 -7.78 -1.42 3.59
C ALA A 123 -7.03 -2.44 4.44
N PHE A 124 -5.84 -2.06 4.88
CA PHE A 124 -5.00 -2.85 5.76
C PHE A 124 -4.20 -1.90 6.65
N THR A 125 -4.14 -2.14 7.96
CA THR A 125 -3.45 -1.25 8.90
C THR A 125 -2.85 -2.02 10.07
N GLN A 126 -1.73 -1.53 10.58
CA GLN A 126 -1.16 -2.06 11.81
C GLN A 126 -2.02 -1.65 13.01
N MET A 127 -2.33 -2.60 13.86
CA MET A 127 -3.01 -2.37 15.13
C MET A 127 -1.99 -2.10 16.25
N ASP A 128 -1.08 -3.04 16.43
CA ASP A 128 0.02 -2.98 17.39
C ASP A 128 1.21 -3.81 16.86
N GLY A 129 2.21 -4.04 17.70
CA GLY A 129 3.39 -4.82 17.32
C GLY A 129 3.13 -6.31 17.01
N GLN A 130 1.92 -6.81 17.20
CA GLN A 130 1.58 -8.23 17.02
C GLN A 130 0.53 -8.45 15.93
N ALA A 131 -0.31 -7.47 15.64
CA ALA A 131 -1.45 -7.65 14.78
C ALA A 131 -1.67 -6.53 13.76
N MET A 132 -2.19 -6.95 12.61
CA MET A 132 -2.75 -6.09 11.56
C MET A 132 -4.26 -6.31 11.47
N ILE A 133 -4.97 -5.31 10.96
CA ILE A 133 -6.40 -5.43 10.61
C ILE A 133 -6.54 -5.24 9.11
N GLY A 134 -7.22 -6.19 8.46
CA GLY A 134 -7.63 -6.09 7.05
C GLY A 134 -9.14 -5.88 6.94
N LEU A 135 -9.57 -5.10 5.96
CA LEU A 135 -10.97 -4.85 5.64
C LEU A 135 -11.28 -5.30 4.22
N GLU A 136 -12.28 -6.16 4.09
CA GLU A 136 -12.85 -6.62 2.82
C GLU A 136 -14.28 -6.11 2.70
N LEU A 137 -14.55 -5.35 1.66
CA LEU A 137 -15.84 -4.76 1.37
C LEU A 137 -16.47 -5.42 0.12
N PRO A 138 -17.77 -5.77 0.13
CA PRO A 138 -18.45 -6.14 -1.11
C PRO A 138 -18.36 -5.02 -2.16
N ALA A 139 -18.28 -5.41 -3.44
CA ALA A 139 -18.12 -4.45 -4.53
C ALA A 139 -19.28 -3.43 -4.62
N ASN A 140 -20.47 -3.84 -4.23
CA ASN A 140 -21.68 -3.03 -4.18
C ASN A 140 -22.71 -3.68 -3.23
N LYS A 141 -23.85 -3.04 -3.06
CA LYS A 141 -24.91 -3.51 -2.16
C LYS A 141 -25.54 -4.84 -2.62
N GLU A 142 -25.65 -5.04 -3.92
CA GLU A 142 -26.21 -6.28 -4.50
C GLU A 142 -25.29 -7.48 -4.21
N SER A 143 -23.99 -7.24 -4.12
CA SER A 143 -22.99 -8.29 -3.78
C SER A 143 -23.01 -8.65 -2.29
N GLY A 144 -23.56 -7.79 -1.43
CA GLY A 144 -23.70 -8.04 0.00
C GLY A 144 -23.82 -6.75 0.82
N ASP A 145 -24.35 -6.88 2.03
CA ASP A 145 -24.55 -5.80 2.98
C ASP A 145 -23.62 -5.84 4.19
N LYS A 146 -22.67 -6.80 4.20
CA LYS A 146 -21.72 -7.00 5.28
C LYS A 146 -20.30 -6.99 4.76
N MET A 147 -19.46 -6.18 5.37
CA MET A 147 -18.01 -6.24 5.21
C MET A 147 -17.40 -7.25 6.16
N THR A 148 -16.18 -7.67 5.87
CA THR A 148 -15.39 -8.56 6.72
C THR A 148 -14.17 -7.83 7.23
N LEU A 149 -13.93 -7.92 8.53
CA LEU A 149 -12.71 -7.45 9.18
C LEU A 149 -11.90 -8.66 9.63
N TYR A 150 -10.65 -8.71 9.23
CA TYR A 150 -9.68 -9.75 9.55
C TYR A 150 -8.70 -9.22 10.58
N THR A 151 -8.38 -10.01 11.59
CA THR A 151 -7.18 -9.80 12.42
C THR A 151 -6.12 -10.78 11.96
N VAL A 152 -4.93 -10.25 11.65
CA VAL A 152 -3.80 -11.01 11.12
C VAL A 152 -2.64 -10.93 12.11
N ASN A 153 -2.09 -12.07 12.51
CA ASN A 153 -0.86 -12.11 13.30
C ASN A 153 0.33 -11.76 12.41
N ILE A 154 1.17 -10.82 12.86
CA ILE A 154 2.32 -10.31 12.10
C ILE A 154 3.42 -11.37 12.01
N SER A 155 3.70 -12.07 13.11
CA SER A 155 4.82 -13.02 13.17
C SER A 155 4.56 -14.29 12.36
N ASP A 156 3.33 -14.78 12.36
CA ASP A 156 2.95 -16.04 11.74
C ASP A 156 2.32 -15.87 10.35
N VAL A 157 2.05 -14.60 9.97
CA VAL A 157 1.38 -14.26 8.70
C VAL A 157 0.09 -15.07 8.53
N SER A 158 -0.75 -15.06 9.57
CA SER A 158 -1.96 -15.89 9.62
C SER A 158 -3.16 -15.13 10.13
N ILE A 159 -4.35 -15.43 9.59
CA ILE A 159 -5.61 -14.88 10.08
C ILE A 159 -5.94 -15.52 11.42
N THR A 160 -6.07 -14.71 12.48
CA THR A 160 -6.43 -15.14 13.83
C THR A 160 -7.90 -14.91 14.16
N SER A 161 -8.54 -13.97 13.47
CA SER A 161 -9.97 -13.67 13.64
C SER A 161 -10.57 -13.13 12.36
N GLN A 162 -11.86 -13.40 12.18
CA GLN A 162 -12.66 -12.90 11.09
C GLN A 162 -14.04 -12.52 11.61
N VAL A 163 -14.43 -11.26 11.47
CA VAL A 163 -15.73 -10.75 11.93
C VAL A 163 -16.47 -10.11 10.77
N ARG A 164 -17.72 -10.51 10.56
CA ARG A 164 -18.62 -9.88 9.59
C ARG A 164 -19.51 -8.86 10.29
N THR A 165 -19.49 -7.64 9.80
CA THR A 165 -20.27 -6.52 10.33
C THR A 165 -21.00 -5.78 9.21
N PRO A 166 -22.17 -5.15 9.47
CA PRO A 166 -22.89 -4.43 8.44
C PRO A 166 -22.06 -3.27 7.88
N VAL A 167 -22.12 -3.11 6.56
CA VAL A 167 -21.67 -1.89 5.89
C VAL A 167 -22.71 -0.79 6.13
N PHE A 168 -22.26 0.46 6.22
CA PHE A 168 -23.11 1.63 6.45
C PHE A 168 -23.21 2.48 5.17
N PRO A 169 -24.03 2.12 4.18
CA PRO A 169 -24.28 2.95 3.02
C PRO A 169 -24.99 4.25 3.44
N LEU A 170 -24.64 5.37 2.81
CA LEU A 170 -25.25 6.66 3.10
C LEU A 170 -26.58 6.86 2.40
N ASN A 171 -26.71 6.33 1.19
CA ASN A 171 -27.98 6.26 0.46
C ASN A 171 -28.02 5.01 -0.42
N GLN A 172 -29.13 4.82 -1.15
CA GLN A 172 -29.32 3.59 -1.93
C GLN A 172 -28.44 3.49 -3.19
N LEU A 173 -27.95 4.61 -3.72
CA LEU A 173 -27.20 4.67 -4.96
C LEU A 173 -25.69 4.70 -4.73
N GLU A 174 -25.24 4.98 -3.50
CA GLU A 174 -23.82 5.15 -3.17
C GLU A 174 -23.33 4.00 -2.31
N TRP A 175 -22.05 3.67 -2.47
CA TRP A 175 -21.34 2.65 -1.75
C TRP A 175 -20.03 3.22 -1.21
N PRO A 176 -19.55 2.80 -0.03
CA PRO A 176 -18.31 3.34 0.51
C PRO A 176 -17.12 2.97 -0.35
N SER A 177 -16.37 3.95 -0.82
CA SER A 177 -15.02 3.77 -1.35
C SER A 177 -14.03 4.03 -0.23
N ILE A 178 -13.38 2.98 0.26
CA ILE A 178 -12.48 3.07 1.39
C ILE A 178 -11.20 3.80 1.00
N THR A 179 -10.78 4.74 1.85
CA THR A 179 -9.58 5.57 1.62
C THR A 179 -8.55 5.47 2.74
N GLY A 180 -8.84 4.71 3.79
CA GLY A 180 -7.89 4.46 4.86
C GLY A 180 -8.52 3.80 6.08
N MET A 181 -7.68 3.27 6.92
CA MET A 181 -8.08 2.66 8.17
C MET A 181 -7.00 2.90 9.23
N CYS A 182 -7.42 3.12 10.48
CA CYS A 182 -6.52 3.32 11.60
C CYS A 182 -7.10 2.69 12.87
N TYR A 183 -6.25 2.04 13.65
CA TYR A 183 -6.61 1.54 14.98
C TYR A 183 -6.13 2.50 16.08
N SER A 184 -7.02 2.84 17.01
CA SER A 184 -6.67 3.63 18.18
C SER A 184 -7.61 3.35 19.35
N GLU A 185 -7.06 3.12 20.55
CA GLU A 185 -7.80 3.03 21.82
C GLU A 185 -9.03 2.09 21.76
N GLY A 186 -8.86 0.88 21.21
CA GLY A 186 -9.94 -0.11 21.11
C GLY A 186 -11.01 0.20 20.05
N ASN A 187 -10.70 1.10 19.11
CA ASN A 187 -11.57 1.42 17.99
C ASN A 187 -10.84 1.30 16.66
N VAL A 188 -11.57 0.93 15.64
CA VAL A 188 -11.14 0.95 14.24
C VAL A 188 -11.87 2.09 13.54
N TYR A 189 -11.11 3.03 13.00
CA TYR A 189 -11.57 4.18 12.26
C TYR A 189 -11.38 3.91 10.78
N VAL A 190 -12.44 4.05 9.99
CA VAL A 190 -12.44 3.77 8.55
C VAL A 190 -12.85 5.04 7.82
N THR A 191 -11.92 5.61 7.07
CA THR A 191 -12.20 6.74 6.18
C THR A 191 -12.71 6.25 4.85
N TYR A 192 -13.67 6.95 4.30
CA TYR A 192 -14.24 6.63 3.00
C TYR A 192 -14.94 7.84 2.41
N PHE A 193 -15.23 7.78 1.14
CA PHE A 193 -16.23 8.61 0.53
C PHE A 193 -17.33 7.76 -0.11
N PRO A 194 -18.59 8.17 0.00
CA PRO A 194 -19.67 7.49 -0.69
C PRO A 194 -19.57 7.79 -2.18
N MET A 195 -19.68 6.76 -3.00
CA MET A 195 -19.52 6.86 -4.44
C MET A 195 -20.49 5.93 -5.14
N ASN A 196 -21.13 6.41 -6.19
CA ASN A 196 -21.88 5.53 -7.06
C ASN A 196 -20.89 4.62 -7.81
N PRO A 197 -20.94 3.29 -7.63
CA PRO A 197 -19.96 2.37 -8.22
C PRO A 197 -20.03 2.26 -9.74
N THR A 198 -21.09 2.81 -10.37
CA THR A 198 -21.28 2.75 -11.83
C THR A 198 -20.69 3.97 -12.55
N ASN A 199 -20.93 5.17 -12.01
CA ASN A 199 -20.51 6.43 -12.65
C ASN A 199 -19.49 7.22 -11.83
N PHE A 200 -19.09 6.73 -10.65
CA PHE A 200 -18.13 7.32 -9.73
C PHE A 200 -18.50 8.69 -9.17
N GLU A 201 -19.74 9.11 -9.31
CA GLU A 201 -20.26 10.37 -8.76
C GLU A 201 -20.65 10.21 -7.29
N THR A 202 -20.70 11.34 -6.57
CA THR A 202 -21.21 11.42 -5.21
C THR A 202 -22.00 12.72 -5.01
N LEU A 203 -22.97 12.65 -4.11
CA LEU A 203 -23.69 13.82 -3.61
C LEU A 203 -22.91 14.55 -2.49
N TYR A 204 -21.85 13.95 -1.95
CA TYR A 204 -21.14 14.44 -0.77
C TYR A 204 -19.77 15.02 -1.14
N THR A 205 -19.75 16.02 -2.02
CA THR A 205 -18.52 16.65 -2.50
C THR A 205 -17.84 17.56 -1.46
N ASP A 206 -18.52 17.84 -0.35
CA ASP A 206 -18.09 18.77 0.71
C ASP A 206 -18.12 18.12 2.12
N THR A 207 -18.07 16.81 2.20
CA THR A 207 -18.20 16.13 3.49
C THR A 207 -17.16 15.04 3.66
N THR A 208 -16.42 15.13 4.78
CA THR A 208 -15.54 14.09 5.26
C THR A 208 -16.31 13.09 6.12
N PHE A 209 -16.14 11.80 5.86
CA PHE A 209 -16.75 10.72 6.65
C PHE A 209 -15.71 9.80 7.27
N VAL A 210 -15.94 9.43 8.54
CA VAL A 210 -15.18 8.38 9.24
C VAL A 210 -16.16 7.49 9.99
N ALA A 211 -16.18 6.22 9.66
CA ALA A 211 -16.94 5.23 10.42
C ALA A 211 -16.07 4.66 11.52
N VAL A 212 -16.67 4.46 12.69
CA VAL A 212 -15.97 3.94 13.88
C VAL A 212 -16.59 2.63 14.31
N TYR A 213 -15.75 1.62 14.49
CA TYR A 213 -16.11 0.30 15.01
C TYR A 213 -15.35 0.02 16.30
N SER A 214 -15.98 -0.72 17.22
CA SER A 214 -15.26 -1.25 18.39
C SER A 214 -14.34 -2.40 17.99
N TYR A 215 -13.28 -2.62 18.74
CA TYR A 215 -12.41 -3.79 18.62
C TYR A 215 -12.44 -4.54 19.98
N PRO A 216 -12.44 -5.88 20.01
CA PRO A 216 -12.30 -6.83 18.89
C PRO A 216 -13.62 -7.26 18.24
N ASP A 217 -14.77 -6.91 18.79
CA ASP A 217 -16.08 -7.39 18.36
C ASP A 217 -16.60 -6.73 17.05
N MET A 218 -15.90 -5.71 16.56
CA MET A 218 -16.12 -5.01 15.29
C MET A 218 -17.57 -4.51 15.12
N LYS A 219 -18.18 -4.05 16.20
CA LYS A 219 -19.51 -3.46 16.16
C LYS A 219 -19.42 -2.00 15.75
N PHE A 220 -20.31 -1.60 14.83
CA PHE A 220 -20.45 -0.20 14.45
C PHE A 220 -20.82 0.66 15.67
N LYS A 221 -20.09 1.75 15.91
CA LYS A 221 -20.31 2.68 17.01
C LYS A 221 -20.93 3.98 16.56
N THR A 222 -20.33 4.64 15.59
CA THR A 222 -20.77 5.95 15.13
C THR A 222 -20.24 6.27 13.75
N LEU A 223 -20.88 7.22 13.09
CA LEU A 223 -20.45 7.85 11.85
C LEU A 223 -20.10 9.31 12.14
N MET A 224 -18.82 9.63 12.07
CA MET A 224 -18.33 11.00 12.16
C MET A 224 -18.48 11.70 10.82
N LYS A 225 -18.86 12.98 10.85
CA LYS A 225 -19.03 13.85 9.68
C LYS A 225 -18.43 15.22 9.95
N ASP A 226 -17.82 15.80 8.92
CA ASP A 226 -17.33 17.18 8.95
C ASP A 226 -17.47 17.81 7.57
N THR A 227 -17.89 19.08 7.53
CA THR A 227 -18.15 19.82 6.27
C THR A 227 -17.14 20.94 6.03
N ARG A 228 -16.07 21.02 6.81
CA ARG A 228 -15.00 22.01 6.62
C ARG A 228 -14.13 21.71 5.42
N THR A 229 -14.05 20.43 5.00
CA THR A 229 -13.33 19.99 3.80
C THR A 229 -14.15 18.93 3.05
N GLY A 230 -13.60 18.41 1.96
CA GLY A 230 -14.26 17.40 1.12
C GLY A 230 -14.09 15.97 1.63
N PRO A 231 -14.35 14.98 0.79
CA PRO A 231 -14.23 13.56 1.12
C PRO A 231 -12.83 13.18 1.64
N ALA A 232 -12.81 12.24 2.60
CA ALA A 232 -11.56 11.75 3.19
C ALA A 232 -10.70 11.00 2.18
N GLY A 233 -9.40 11.21 2.22
CA GLY A 233 -8.40 10.55 1.39
C GLY A 233 -8.28 11.12 0.00
N SER A 234 -7.79 10.29 -0.89
CA SER A 234 -7.72 10.53 -2.33
C SER A 234 -8.02 9.25 -3.09
N TRP A 235 -8.21 9.36 -4.39
CA TRP A 235 -8.44 8.19 -5.25
C TRP A 235 -7.21 7.27 -5.25
N ASN A 236 -7.43 5.97 -5.05
CA ASN A 236 -6.39 4.95 -5.00
C ASN A 236 -5.29 5.17 -3.94
N ALA A 237 -5.60 5.87 -2.85
CA ALA A 237 -4.69 6.05 -1.74
C ALA A 237 -5.34 5.57 -0.44
N PHE A 238 -4.67 4.68 0.30
CA PHE A 238 -5.17 4.07 1.54
C PHE A 238 -4.69 4.81 2.80
N ASN A 239 -4.36 6.08 2.69
CA ASN A 239 -3.81 6.91 3.74
C ASN A 239 -4.67 8.13 4.07
N GLY A 240 -5.98 8.01 3.91
CA GLY A 240 -6.94 9.04 4.32
C GLY A 240 -6.95 9.34 5.82
N ILE A 241 -6.35 8.48 6.64
CA ILE A 241 -6.21 8.67 8.09
C ILE A 241 -4.88 8.08 8.56
N PHE A 242 -4.21 8.76 9.49
CA PHE A 242 -2.98 8.28 10.14
C PHE A 242 -2.92 8.76 11.59
N LYS A 243 -2.17 8.03 12.42
CA LYS A 243 -1.97 8.33 13.85
C LYS A 243 -0.54 8.80 14.08
N VAL A 244 -0.37 9.80 14.92
CA VAL A 244 0.92 10.32 15.36
C VAL A 244 1.28 9.86 16.78
N GLU A 245 2.48 10.17 17.26
CA GLU A 245 2.98 9.70 18.57
C GLU A 245 2.14 10.16 19.77
N SER A 246 1.49 11.32 19.68
CA SER A 246 0.56 11.77 20.75
C SER A 246 -0.64 10.85 20.92
N GLY A 247 -0.93 10.03 19.88
CA GLY A 247 -2.14 9.23 19.77
C GLY A 247 -3.28 9.94 19.06
N ASP A 248 -3.11 11.22 18.70
CA ASP A 248 -4.06 11.93 17.84
C ASP A 248 -4.05 11.33 16.44
N MET A 249 -5.18 11.39 15.76
CA MET A 249 -5.30 10.97 14.37
C MET A 249 -5.61 12.18 13.49
N TYR A 250 -5.07 12.15 12.28
CA TYR A 250 -5.33 13.16 11.27
C TYR A 250 -6.01 12.52 10.07
N VAL A 251 -7.07 13.16 9.60
CA VAL A 251 -7.80 12.78 8.41
C VAL A 251 -7.45 13.76 7.30
N MET A 252 -6.87 13.23 6.23
CA MET A 252 -6.56 13.99 5.03
C MET A 252 -7.77 14.00 4.09
N SER A 253 -8.06 15.14 3.49
CA SER A 253 -8.91 15.25 2.32
C SER A 253 -8.17 15.97 1.20
N ASN A 254 -8.10 15.36 0.02
CA ASN A 254 -7.62 16.08 -1.16
C ASN A 254 -8.70 16.94 -1.81
N SER A 255 -9.93 16.87 -1.31
CA SER A 255 -11.10 17.61 -1.82
C SER A 255 -11.28 17.46 -3.34
N ALA A 256 -10.93 16.30 -3.86
CA ALA A 256 -11.20 15.89 -5.22
C ALA A 256 -11.75 14.46 -5.16
N ILE A 257 -12.57 14.09 -6.13
CA ILE A 257 -13.18 12.78 -6.19
C ILE A 257 -12.72 12.09 -7.45
N ALA A 258 -12.39 10.80 -7.31
CA ALA A 258 -12.17 9.82 -8.35
C ALA A 258 -11.67 10.39 -9.69
N ASN A 259 -10.38 10.40 -9.91
CA ASN A 259 -9.77 10.76 -11.22
C ASN A 259 -10.23 12.10 -11.81
N GLY A 260 -10.69 13.04 -10.97
CA GLY A 260 -11.18 14.34 -11.42
C GLY A 260 -12.60 14.33 -12.00
N PHE A 261 -13.36 13.27 -11.81
CA PHE A 261 -14.76 13.21 -12.29
C PHE A 261 -15.67 14.16 -11.54
N SER A 262 -15.45 14.36 -10.26
CA SER A 262 -16.18 15.33 -9.46
C SER A 262 -15.21 16.21 -8.72
N GLN A 263 -15.58 17.48 -8.59
CA GLN A 263 -14.77 18.44 -7.87
C GLN A 263 -15.33 18.64 -6.47
N GLY A 264 -14.46 18.59 -5.48
CA GLY A 264 -14.78 19.08 -4.16
C GLY A 264 -15.13 20.57 -4.21
N THR A 265 -16.03 21.00 -3.35
CA THR A 265 -16.45 22.41 -3.21
C THR A 265 -15.73 23.12 -2.07
N LYS A 266 -14.85 22.40 -1.38
CA LYS A 266 -14.05 22.86 -0.25
C LYS A 266 -12.54 22.70 -0.56
N ASN A 267 -11.70 23.43 0.16
CA ASN A 267 -10.27 23.27 0.06
C ASN A 267 -9.81 21.91 0.58
N ALA A 268 -8.72 21.40 0.00
CA ALA A 268 -8.00 20.26 0.52
C ALA A 268 -7.40 20.59 1.90
N ALA A 269 -7.66 19.76 2.88
CA ALA A 269 -7.32 20.07 4.27
C ALA A 269 -7.06 18.81 5.11
N PHE A 270 -6.56 19.05 6.33
CA PHE A 270 -6.44 18.03 7.37
C PHE A 270 -7.34 18.40 8.55
N LEU A 271 -8.06 17.40 9.04
CA LEU A 271 -8.85 17.46 10.27
C LEU A 271 -8.21 16.58 11.34
N ARG A 272 -8.45 16.88 12.62
CA ARG A 272 -7.91 16.10 13.72
C ARG A 272 -9.02 15.40 14.52
N ILE A 273 -8.72 14.16 14.91
CA ILE A 273 -9.45 13.39 15.90
C ILE A 273 -8.54 13.25 17.11
N PRO A 274 -8.82 13.89 18.25
CA PRO A 274 -8.01 13.76 19.46
C PRO A 274 -7.97 12.30 19.95
N LYS A 275 -6.87 11.94 20.60
CA LYS A 275 -6.67 10.62 21.18
C LYS A 275 -7.88 10.18 22.01
N GLY A 276 -8.39 8.97 21.73
CA GLY A 276 -9.52 8.38 22.45
C GLY A 276 -10.91 8.93 22.10
N GLU A 277 -10.97 9.98 21.27
CA GLU A 277 -12.24 10.60 20.88
C GLU A 277 -12.82 9.94 19.61
N THR A 278 -14.14 10.07 19.48
CA THR A 278 -14.89 9.67 18.27
C THR A 278 -15.59 10.88 17.64
N ARG A 279 -14.89 12.00 17.61
CA ARG A 279 -15.33 13.26 17.01
C ARG A 279 -14.13 14.05 16.50
N PHE A 280 -14.33 14.89 15.52
CA PHE A 280 -13.36 15.92 15.13
C PHE A 280 -13.36 17.04 16.18
N ASP A 281 -12.20 17.68 16.36
CA ASP A 281 -12.06 18.93 17.11
C ASP A 281 -12.04 20.16 16.18
N ASP A 282 -11.68 21.31 16.71
CA ASP A 282 -11.62 22.56 15.95
C ASP A 282 -10.36 22.69 15.07
N TYR A 283 -9.42 21.73 15.14
CA TYR A 283 -8.23 21.76 14.29
C TYR A 283 -8.62 21.65 12.82
N TYR A 284 -8.10 22.58 12.02
CA TYR A 284 -8.26 22.63 10.58
C TYR A 284 -6.98 23.19 9.97
N PHE A 285 -6.34 22.39 9.12
CA PHE A 285 -5.17 22.83 8.36
C PHE A 285 -5.53 22.92 6.88
N ASP A 286 -5.71 24.14 6.37
CA ASP A 286 -6.00 24.42 4.98
C ASP A 286 -4.75 24.23 4.11
N PHE A 287 -4.53 22.98 3.70
CA PHE A 287 -3.37 22.62 2.88
C PHE A 287 -3.39 23.33 1.52
N GLU A 288 -4.54 23.43 0.89
CA GLU A 288 -4.66 24.03 -0.45
C GLU A 288 -4.26 25.50 -0.43
N THR A 289 -4.70 26.26 0.56
CA THR A 289 -4.28 27.66 0.71
C THR A 289 -2.79 27.78 1.00
N VAL A 290 -2.26 27.00 1.95
CA VAL A 290 -0.85 27.09 2.35
C VAL A 290 0.09 26.64 1.24
N SER A 291 -0.30 25.66 0.44
CA SER A 291 0.50 25.14 -0.69
C SER A 291 0.39 25.94 -1.97
N GLY A 292 -0.44 26.99 -2.00
CA GLY A 292 -0.67 27.78 -3.21
C GLY A 292 -1.56 27.08 -4.24
N GLY A 293 -2.55 26.29 -3.81
CA GLY A 293 -3.56 25.63 -4.65
C GLY A 293 -3.26 24.18 -5.01
N LEU A 294 -2.28 23.54 -4.34
CA LEU A 294 -2.01 22.12 -4.54
C LEU A 294 -2.97 21.26 -3.71
N LYS A 295 -3.24 20.05 -4.21
CA LYS A 295 -4.04 19.04 -3.52
C LYS A 295 -3.15 17.83 -3.16
N PRO A 296 -3.19 17.33 -1.91
CA PRO A 296 -2.37 16.19 -1.50
C PRO A 296 -2.93 14.91 -2.16
N ALA A 297 -2.08 14.18 -2.87
CA ALA A 297 -2.47 12.89 -3.43
C ALA A 297 -2.21 11.74 -2.45
N HIS A 298 -1.15 11.84 -1.69
CA HIS A 298 -0.69 10.80 -0.77
C HIS A 298 0.03 11.46 0.41
N ILE A 299 -0.06 10.83 1.59
CA ILE A 299 0.70 11.22 2.77
C ILE A 299 1.16 9.97 3.53
N LYS A 300 2.34 10.01 4.07
CA LYS A 300 2.84 9.01 5.03
C LYS A 300 3.50 9.75 6.18
N TYR A 301 3.02 9.49 7.37
CA TYR A 301 3.67 9.96 8.59
C TYR A 301 4.90 9.07 8.87
N ILE A 302 6.05 9.69 9.04
CA ILE A 302 7.33 8.97 9.23
C ILE A 302 7.91 9.15 10.64
N GLY A 303 7.16 9.77 11.54
CA GLY A 303 7.55 9.98 12.93
C GLY A 303 8.24 11.32 13.19
N ASN A 304 8.45 11.63 14.48
CA ASN A 304 9.14 12.83 14.96
C ASN A 304 8.53 14.15 14.44
N GLY A 305 7.22 14.18 14.21
CA GLY A 305 6.51 15.37 13.70
C GLY A 305 6.69 15.63 12.20
N LEU A 306 7.18 14.66 11.43
CA LEU A 306 7.43 14.75 9.98
C LEU A 306 6.44 13.91 9.15
#